data_e40394c2e773d7f62c0bd68fcaad18f4
#
_entry.id   e40394c2e773d7f62c0bd68fcaad18f4
#
_cell.length_a   1.000
_cell.length_b   1.000
_cell.length_c   1.000
_cell.angle_alpha   90.00
_cell.angle_beta   90.00
_cell.angle_gamma   90.00
#
_symmetry.space_group_name_H-M   'P 1'
#
loop_
_entity.id
_entity.type
_entity.pdbx_description
1 polymer ?
#
loop_
_entity_poly.entity_id
_entity_poly.type
_entity_poly.pdbx_seq_one_letter_code
_entity_poly.pdbx_strand_id
1 'polypeptide(L)'
;NFLIPYLATIGSTIVTIFLLLVSFTLTVNLSWRNLISNFQDALVNLSYQLSKVLKDGFSFFKNKNKERLDKKNRQSFLDEHKKKMNEMPKTEVKEVVKEVPQGKKVHLEKQKELFDKSLPGEMPKISLLQEKISESKEFTSQQAYELDILKNALITKLAEFKITGPENEYAVVKETMRGPVVTRFEVELPKGIKVSQVSSLNKDLARSLGVGSLRIVEVIQGRETIGIEIPNADREDVLLGEVIASKVFEESKSPITLAYGKDIEGKPILEDLASLPHLLIAGTTGSGKSVALNSMLMSILYKATPQDVKLVLIDPKMLELSVYEDLPHLLTPVITDMSEAAHGLRWCVNEMERRYKLMAALSVRNLNGFNTKVSQAAKNGTPLKDPLWKPKEGEEVIESEIPLLSELPLIVIAVDELADLMMVVGKKVEHLIARLAQKARAAGIHMLLATQRPSVDVITGLIKAN
;
A
#
# COMPACT_ATOMS: atom_id res chain seq x y z
N ASN A 1 34.28 52.59 42.25
CA ASN A 1 34.46 53.60 41.18
C ASN A 1 34.91 53.07 39.80
N PHE A 2 35.07 51.78 39.64
CA PHE A 2 35.45 51.15 38.34
C PHE A 2 34.24 50.72 37.48
N LEU A 3 33.04 50.67 38.03
CA LEU A 3 31.81 50.23 37.30
C LEU A 3 31.12 51.32 36.44
N ILE A 4 31.31 52.60 36.80
CA ILE A 4 30.64 53.71 36.10
C ILE A 4 31.11 53.89 34.66
N PRO A 5 32.40 53.87 34.33
CA PRO A 5 32.85 53.99 32.94
C PRO A 5 32.44 52.78 32.07
N TYR A 6 32.34 51.59 32.66
CA TYR A 6 31.93 50.38 31.97
C TYR A 6 30.44 50.38 31.63
N LEU A 7 29.59 50.86 32.55
CA LEU A 7 28.15 51.07 32.31
C LEU A 7 27.88 52.16 31.27
N ALA A 8 28.70 53.22 31.28
CA ALA A 8 28.58 54.32 30.30
C ALA A 8 28.96 53.84 28.88
N THR A 9 29.98 53.00 28.73
CA THR A 9 30.37 52.44 27.44
C THR A 9 29.34 51.43 26.93
N ILE A 10 28.76 50.59 27.78
CA ILE A 10 27.69 49.66 27.40
C ILE A 10 26.44 50.45 27.03
N GLY A 11 26.07 51.50 27.77
CA GLY A 11 24.93 52.35 27.48
C GLY A 11 25.08 53.10 26.12
N SER A 12 26.25 53.62 25.84
CA SER A 12 26.52 54.30 24.57
C SER A 12 26.54 53.35 23.38
N THR A 13 27.07 52.11 23.54
CA THR A 13 27.03 51.12 22.50
C THR A 13 25.58 50.64 22.22
N ILE A 14 24.74 50.46 23.24
CA ILE A 14 23.32 50.11 23.05
C ILE A 14 22.58 51.24 22.31
N VAL A 15 22.82 52.48 22.67
CA VAL A 15 22.17 53.62 21.99
C VAL A 15 22.64 53.77 20.54
N THR A 16 23.93 53.60 20.27
CA THR A 16 24.45 53.60 18.88
C THR A 16 23.90 52.45 18.04
N ILE A 17 23.80 51.22 18.58
CA ILE A 17 23.17 50.10 17.89
C ILE A 17 21.69 50.37 17.64
N PHE A 18 20.97 50.94 18.61
CA PHE A 18 19.57 51.31 18.44
C PHE A 18 19.37 52.37 17.35
N LEU A 19 20.19 53.41 17.32
CA LEU A 19 20.14 54.43 16.28
C LEU A 19 20.49 53.90 14.90
N LEU A 20 21.45 52.98 14.78
CA LEU A 20 21.77 52.28 13.56
C LEU A 20 20.63 51.38 13.06
N LEU A 21 19.96 50.67 13.97
CA LEU A 21 18.77 49.88 13.65
C LEU A 21 17.60 50.75 13.19
N VAL A 22 17.35 51.88 13.84
CA VAL A 22 16.31 52.83 13.43
C VAL A 22 16.62 53.45 12.08
N SER A 23 17.87 53.86 11.84
CA SER A 23 18.32 54.39 10.54
C SER A 23 18.20 53.38 9.42
N PHE A 24 18.57 52.12 9.70
CA PHE A 24 18.48 51.02 8.74
C PHE A 24 17.01 50.68 8.41
N THR A 25 16.11 50.68 9.41
CA THR A 25 14.68 50.48 9.18
C THR A 25 14.02 51.57 8.36
N LEU A 26 14.44 52.83 8.52
CA LEU A 26 13.94 53.95 7.76
C LEU A 26 14.44 53.97 6.31
N THR A 27 15.68 53.53 6.08
CA THR A 27 16.26 53.49 4.73
C THR A 27 15.79 52.33 3.89
N VAL A 28 15.50 51.17 4.49
CA VAL A 28 15.13 49.94 3.78
C VAL A 28 13.62 49.68 3.77
N ASN A 29 12.83 50.52 4.42
CA ASN A 29 11.36 50.39 4.57
C ASN A 29 10.94 49.01 5.11
N LEU A 30 11.73 48.43 6.02
CA LEU A 30 11.57 47.12 6.57
C LEU A 30 10.43 47.07 7.59
N SER A 31 9.43 46.28 7.34
CA SER A 31 8.38 45.96 8.28
C SER A 31 8.85 44.94 9.30
N TRP A 32 9.28 45.37 10.46
CA TRP A 32 9.69 44.50 11.58
C TRP A 32 8.63 43.46 11.95
N ARG A 33 7.37 43.81 11.79
CA ARG A 33 6.24 42.90 12.05
C ARG A 33 6.27 41.67 11.10
N ASN A 34 6.52 41.93 9.82
CA ASN A 34 6.60 40.83 8.83
C ASN A 34 7.87 40.01 9.01
N LEU A 35 8.97 40.62 9.43
CA LEU A 35 10.24 39.92 9.65
C LEU A 35 10.16 38.99 10.88
N ILE A 36 9.52 39.47 11.96
CA ILE A 36 9.29 38.70 13.19
C ILE A 36 8.30 37.54 12.91
N SER A 37 7.22 37.79 12.16
CA SER A 37 6.25 36.76 11.83
C SER A 37 6.88 35.68 10.94
N ASN A 38 7.61 36.05 9.90
CA ASN A 38 8.32 35.10 9.04
C ASN A 38 9.39 34.29 9.81
N PHE A 39 10.06 34.90 10.78
CA PHE A 39 11.02 34.21 11.64
C PHE A 39 10.33 33.26 12.62
N GLN A 40 9.18 33.62 13.17
CA GLN A 40 8.35 32.71 13.98
C GLN A 40 7.84 31.53 13.18
N ASP A 41 7.33 31.78 11.98
CA ASP A 41 6.87 30.73 11.09
C ASP A 41 8.01 29.80 10.67
N ALA A 42 9.19 30.35 10.38
CA ALA A 42 10.39 29.56 10.09
C ALA A 42 10.84 28.70 11.28
N LEU A 43 10.79 29.24 12.51
CA LEU A 43 11.10 28.50 13.73
C LEU A 43 10.08 27.39 14.03
N VAL A 44 8.79 27.66 13.82
CA VAL A 44 7.72 26.67 13.97
C VAL A 44 7.89 25.55 12.94
N ASN A 45 8.13 25.89 11.69
CA ASN A 45 8.41 24.90 10.63
C ASN A 45 9.68 24.09 10.91
N LEU A 46 10.75 24.73 11.38
CA LEU A 46 11.97 24.04 11.75
C LEU A 46 11.76 23.08 12.94
N SER A 47 11.01 23.51 13.95
CA SER A 47 10.67 22.66 15.11
C SER A 47 9.78 21.48 14.71
N TYR A 48 8.84 21.69 13.79
CA TYR A 48 7.99 20.64 13.23
C TYR A 48 8.80 19.62 12.42
N GLN A 49 9.67 20.09 11.53
CA GLN A 49 10.59 19.24 10.76
C GLN A 49 11.51 18.43 11.67
N LEU A 50 12.13 19.06 12.68
CA LEU A 50 12.97 18.39 13.67
C LEU A 50 12.18 17.34 14.48
N SER A 51 10.97 17.67 14.92
CA SER A 51 10.12 16.73 15.66
C SER A 51 9.71 15.53 14.80
N LYS A 52 9.51 15.74 13.51
CA LYS A 52 9.18 14.69 12.53
C LYS A 52 10.37 13.76 12.32
N VAL A 53 11.56 14.30 12.02
CA VAL A 53 12.79 13.52 11.84
C VAL A 53 13.12 12.72 13.11
N LEU A 54 12.93 13.32 14.30
CA LEU A 54 13.14 12.63 15.56
C LEU A 54 12.11 11.51 15.79
N LYS A 55 10.84 11.73 15.46
CA LYS A 55 9.80 10.68 15.56
C LYS A 55 10.04 9.54 14.60
N ASP A 56 10.38 9.85 13.36
CA ASP A 56 10.64 8.84 12.32
C ASP A 56 11.93 8.06 12.64
N GLY A 57 12.99 8.76 13.07
CA GLY A 57 14.21 8.13 13.57
C GLY A 57 13.96 7.24 14.79
N PHE A 58 13.14 7.71 15.75
CA PHE A 58 12.82 6.93 16.94
C PHE A 58 11.95 5.70 16.63
N SER A 59 10.99 5.81 15.70
CA SER A 59 10.19 4.68 15.24
C SER A 59 11.04 3.64 14.51
N PHE A 60 11.95 4.08 13.64
CA PHE A 60 12.91 3.22 12.95
C PHE A 60 13.84 2.49 13.94
N PHE A 61 14.41 3.22 14.91
CA PHE A 61 15.23 2.61 15.97
C PHE A 61 14.44 1.64 16.86
N LYS A 62 13.18 1.99 17.19
CA LYS A 62 12.31 1.12 17.99
C LYS A 62 11.97 -0.17 17.26
N ASN A 63 11.67 -0.11 15.95
CA ASN A 63 11.40 -1.31 15.16
C ASN A 63 12.66 -2.16 14.98
N LYS A 64 13.80 -1.54 14.68
CA LYS A 64 15.08 -2.25 14.57
C LYS A 64 15.55 -2.87 15.88
N ASN A 65 15.29 -2.20 17.00
CA ASN A 65 15.57 -2.77 18.33
C ASN A 65 14.60 -3.90 18.68
N LYS A 66 13.34 -3.82 18.27
CA LYS A 66 12.37 -4.91 18.44
C LYS A 66 12.80 -6.14 17.65
N GLU A 67 13.19 -5.97 16.39
CA GLU A 67 13.71 -7.08 15.56
C GLU A 67 15.00 -7.69 16.14
N ARG A 68 15.90 -6.85 16.67
CA ARG A 68 17.12 -7.35 17.35
C ARG A 68 16.79 -8.09 18.64
N LEU A 69 15.80 -7.62 19.40
CA LEU A 69 15.36 -8.28 20.63
C LEU A 69 14.67 -9.61 20.31
N ASP A 70 13.83 -9.64 19.26
CA ASP A 70 13.18 -10.87 18.79
C ASP A 70 14.20 -11.89 18.27
N LYS A 71 15.23 -11.44 17.51
CA LYS A 71 16.36 -12.29 17.12
C LYS A 71 17.11 -12.85 18.31
N LYS A 72 17.43 -12.02 19.30
CA LYS A 72 18.16 -12.42 20.51
C LYS A 72 17.35 -13.39 21.37
N ASN A 73 16.06 -13.12 21.57
CA ASN A 73 15.16 -13.99 22.32
C ASN A 73 14.99 -15.34 21.63
N ARG A 74 14.88 -15.34 20.29
CA ARG A 74 14.80 -16.57 19.51
C ARG A 74 16.10 -17.37 19.57
N GLN A 75 17.24 -16.70 19.52
CA GLN A 75 18.54 -17.36 19.60
C GLN A 75 18.78 -17.99 21.00
N SER A 76 18.41 -17.29 22.08
CA SER A 76 18.47 -17.86 23.44
C SER A 76 17.51 -19.05 23.61
N PHE A 77 16.31 -18.98 23.02
CA PHE A 77 15.36 -20.09 22.99
C PHE A 77 15.92 -21.29 22.23
N LEU A 78 16.48 -21.09 21.05
CA LEU A 78 17.09 -22.14 20.23
C LEU A 78 18.29 -22.78 20.96
N ASP A 79 19.11 -21.99 21.64
CA ASP A 79 20.27 -22.49 22.39
C ASP A 79 19.85 -23.31 23.62
N GLU A 80 18.77 -22.93 24.29
CA GLU A 80 18.21 -23.70 25.41
C GLU A 80 17.64 -25.04 24.95
N HIS A 81 16.94 -25.04 23.79
CA HIS A 81 16.38 -26.26 23.21
C HIS A 81 17.43 -27.16 22.53
N LYS A 82 18.51 -26.59 21.96
CA LYS A 82 19.64 -27.34 21.41
C LYS A 82 20.22 -28.34 22.41
N LYS A 83 20.25 -27.97 23.70
CA LYS A 83 20.73 -28.86 24.75
C LYS A 83 19.83 -30.07 25.05
N LYS A 84 18.52 -29.94 24.74
CA LYS A 84 17.51 -31.00 24.99
C LYS A 84 17.27 -31.96 23.83
N MET A 85 17.80 -31.67 22.62
CA MET A 85 17.35 -32.32 21.38
C MET A 85 18.29 -33.34 20.75
N ASN A 86 19.42 -33.64 21.33
CA ASN A 86 20.37 -34.61 20.72
C ASN A 86 19.82 -36.05 20.55
N GLU A 87 18.53 -36.28 20.82
CA GLU A 87 17.97 -37.64 20.87
C GLU A 87 16.74 -37.87 19.95
N MET A 88 16.38 -36.97 19.02
CA MET A 88 15.17 -37.14 18.20
C MET A 88 15.45 -37.30 16.69
N PRO A 89 14.61 -38.07 15.94
CA PRO A 89 14.83 -38.37 14.53
C PRO A 89 14.56 -37.16 13.60
N LYS A 90 15.38 -37.06 12.56
CA LYS A 90 15.32 -36.01 11.53
C LYS A 90 14.10 -36.17 10.61
N THR A 91 13.35 -35.10 10.42
CA THR A 91 12.19 -35.04 9.52
C THR A 91 12.54 -34.23 8.25
N GLU A 92 12.08 -34.67 7.09
CA GLU A 92 12.23 -33.94 5.82
C GLU A 92 11.42 -32.64 5.83
N VAL A 93 12.07 -31.52 5.59
CA VAL A 93 11.44 -30.19 5.40
C VAL A 93 11.29 -29.97 3.90
N LYS A 94 10.07 -29.79 3.42
CA LYS A 94 9.82 -29.38 2.03
C LYS A 94 10.05 -27.89 1.90
N GLU A 95 11.07 -27.52 1.15
CA GLU A 95 11.29 -26.17 0.69
C GLU A 95 10.36 -25.88 -0.49
N VAL A 96 9.54 -24.81 -0.37
CA VAL A 96 8.62 -24.38 -1.42
C VAL A 96 9.11 -23.06 -2.00
N VAL A 97 10.41 -22.92 -2.26
CA VAL A 97 10.92 -21.82 -3.08
C VAL A 97 10.96 -22.29 -4.53
N LYS A 98 9.82 -22.22 -5.22
CA LYS A 98 9.80 -22.35 -6.69
C LYS A 98 10.14 -20.99 -7.29
N GLU A 99 11.12 -20.96 -8.19
CA GLU A 99 11.35 -19.79 -9.03
C GLU A 99 10.03 -19.38 -9.70
N VAL A 100 9.69 -18.11 -9.59
CA VAL A 100 8.49 -17.56 -10.21
C VAL A 100 8.71 -17.54 -11.72
N PRO A 101 7.88 -18.20 -12.53
CA PRO A 101 8.04 -18.19 -13.99
C PRO A 101 7.97 -16.74 -14.50
N GLN A 102 9.02 -16.27 -15.17
CA GLN A 102 9.08 -14.94 -15.75
C GLN A 102 8.20 -14.84 -16.99
N GLY A 103 7.60 -13.67 -17.21
CA GLY A 103 6.81 -13.35 -18.38
C GLY A 103 7.68 -13.16 -19.63
N LYS A 104 7.09 -13.30 -20.82
CA LYS A 104 7.77 -13.11 -22.11
C LYS A 104 8.30 -11.69 -22.30
N LYS A 105 7.61 -10.69 -21.75
CA LYS A 105 7.98 -9.27 -21.84
C LYS A 105 9.38 -9.01 -21.26
N VAL A 106 9.74 -9.66 -20.16
CA VAL A 106 11.08 -9.57 -19.55
C VAL A 106 12.17 -10.05 -20.51
N HIS A 107 11.94 -11.18 -21.20
CA HIS A 107 12.88 -11.72 -22.17
C HIS A 107 13.01 -10.83 -23.41
N LEU A 108 11.92 -10.22 -23.87
CA LEU A 108 11.91 -9.29 -24.99
C LEU A 108 12.63 -7.97 -24.67
N GLU A 109 12.45 -7.45 -23.45
CA GLU A 109 13.15 -6.23 -23.00
C GLU A 109 14.66 -6.47 -22.92
N LYS A 110 15.12 -7.60 -22.39
CA LYS A 110 16.55 -7.96 -22.32
C LYS A 110 17.22 -8.10 -23.72
N GLN A 111 16.44 -8.37 -24.77
CA GLN A 111 16.95 -8.46 -26.14
C GLN A 111 17.03 -7.11 -26.87
N LYS A 112 16.27 -6.10 -26.43
CA LYS A 112 16.14 -4.80 -27.12
C LYS A 112 17.05 -3.68 -26.63
N GLU A 113 17.92 -3.91 -25.65
CA GLU A 113 18.67 -2.86 -24.94
C GLU A 113 19.61 -1.97 -25.77
N LEU A 114 19.86 -2.26 -27.06
CA LEU A 114 20.91 -1.52 -27.82
C LEU A 114 20.44 -0.24 -28.52
N PHE A 115 19.12 0.02 -28.73
CA PHE A 115 18.67 1.16 -29.55
C PHE A 115 17.33 1.82 -29.17
N ASP A 116 16.82 1.64 -27.96
CA ASP A 116 15.45 2.03 -27.64
C ASP A 116 15.36 3.43 -26.99
N LYS A 117 14.83 4.41 -27.74
CA LYS A 117 14.31 5.65 -27.17
C LYS A 117 12.86 5.42 -26.81
N SER A 118 12.53 5.36 -25.51
CA SER A 118 11.14 5.33 -25.06
C SER A 118 10.39 6.55 -25.60
N LEU A 119 9.27 6.30 -26.28
CA LEU A 119 8.38 7.36 -26.76
C LEU A 119 7.46 7.81 -25.62
N PRO A 120 7.06 9.10 -25.59
CA PRO A 120 6.07 9.57 -24.62
C PRO A 120 4.79 8.75 -24.68
N GLY A 121 4.36 8.18 -23.56
CA GLY A 121 3.15 7.37 -23.46
C GLY A 121 3.36 5.85 -23.53
N GLU A 122 4.59 5.37 -23.69
CA GLU A 122 4.91 3.95 -23.53
C GLU A 122 4.91 3.55 -22.05
N MET A 123 4.57 2.28 -21.80
CA MET A 123 4.63 1.72 -20.45
C MET A 123 6.08 1.64 -19.96
N PRO A 124 6.35 1.82 -18.64
CA PRO A 124 7.68 1.70 -18.07
C PRO A 124 8.29 0.33 -18.34
N LYS A 125 9.62 0.28 -18.52
CA LYS A 125 10.36 -0.99 -18.68
C LYS A 125 10.46 -1.69 -17.33
N ILE A 126 10.30 -3.01 -17.32
CA ILE A 126 10.42 -3.83 -16.10
C ILE A 126 11.84 -3.76 -15.54
N SER A 127 12.85 -3.56 -16.40
CA SER A 127 14.27 -3.37 -16.02
C SER A 127 14.52 -2.15 -15.11
N LEU A 128 13.58 -1.20 -15.01
CA LEU A 128 13.67 -0.09 -14.05
C LEU A 128 13.39 -0.53 -12.61
N LEU A 129 12.74 -1.68 -12.41
CA LEU A 129 12.48 -2.24 -11.09
C LEU A 129 13.69 -3.03 -10.61
N GLN A 130 13.90 -2.99 -9.29
CA GLN A 130 15.00 -3.74 -8.68
C GLN A 130 14.83 -5.24 -8.96
N GLU A 131 15.84 -5.84 -9.58
CA GLU A 131 15.93 -7.29 -9.71
C GLU A 131 16.42 -7.89 -8.37
N LYS A 132 15.88 -9.04 -8.00
CA LYS A 132 16.45 -9.83 -6.91
C LYS A 132 17.81 -10.30 -7.37
N ILE A 133 18.87 -9.78 -6.73
CA ILE A 133 20.18 -10.38 -6.89
C ILE A 133 20.01 -11.81 -6.37
N SER A 134 20.04 -12.76 -7.29
CA SER A 134 19.87 -14.19 -6.99
C SER A 134 21.10 -14.74 -6.27
N GLU A 135 21.33 -14.28 -5.05
CA GLU A 135 21.90 -15.15 -4.06
C GLU A 135 20.74 -16.06 -3.63
N SER A 136 20.52 -17.13 -4.38
CA SER A 136 19.80 -18.29 -3.88
C SER A 136 20.58 -18.73 -2.64
N LYS A 137 20.17 -18.21 -1.49
CA LYS A 137 20.63 -18.78 -0.23
C LYS A 137 20.03 -20.18 -0.24
N GLU A 138 20.83 -21.14 -0.74
CA GLU A 138 20.49 -22.54 -0.59
C GLU A 138 20.06 -22.75 0.85
N PHE A 139 18.94 -23.43 1.01
CA PHE A 139 18.40 -23.77 2.31
C PHE A 139 19.49 -24.56 3.07
N THR A 140 20.15 -23.86 3.98
CA THR A 140 21.27 -24.45 4.69
C THR A 140 20.76 -25.52 5.66
N SER A 141 21.54 -26.60 5.81
CA SER A 141 21.28 -27.63 6.82
C SER A 141 21.07 -27.06 8.22
N GLN A 142 21.62 -25.87 8.49
CA GLN A 142 21.39 -25.12 9.72
C GLN A 142 19.97 -24.59 9.84
N GLN A 143 19.39 -24.06 8.76
CA GLN A 143 18.00 -23.55 8.75
C GLN A 143 16.98 -24.69 8.90
N ALA A 144 17.25 -25.85 8.26
CA ALA A 144 16.44 -27.06 8.45
C ALA A 144 16.44 -27.50 9.92
N TYR A 145 17.61 -27.50 10.54
CA TYR A 145 17.75 -27.83 11.95
C TYR A 145 17.02 -26.85 12.88
N GLU A 146 17.08 -25.54 12.60
CA GLU A 146 16.33 -24.54 13.36
C GLU A 146 14.81 -24.72 13.24
N LEU A 147 14.32 -25.11 12.07
CA LEU A 147 12.89 -25.40 11.87
C LEU A 147 12.45 -26.65 12.63
N ASP A 148 13.26 -27.69 12.67
CA ASP A 148 12.97 -28.90 13.46
C ASP A 148 12.93 -28.60 14.97
N ILE A 149 13.85 -27.77 15.48
CA ILE A 149 13.80 -27.30 16.86
C ILE A 149 12.49 -26.55 17.14
N LEU A 150 12.11 -25.61 16.27
CA LEU A 150 10.92 -24.80 16.43
C LEU A 150 9.65 -25.65 16.38
N LYS A 151 9.60 -26.64 15.48
CA LYS A 151 8.53 -27.63 15.36
C LYS A 151 8.34 -28.42 16.66
N ASN A 152 9.42 -28.97 17.19
CA ASN A 152 9.36 -29.76 18.43
C ASN A 152 9.02 -28.91 19.65
N ALA A 153 9.55 -27.68 19.69
CA ALA A 153 9.17 -26.71 20.71
C ALA A 153 7.68 -26.37 20.66
N LEU A 154 7.11 -26.16 19.45
CA LEU A 154 5.70 -25.91 19.25
C LEU A 154 4.83 -27.05 19.81
N ILE A 155 5.14 -28.30 19.45
CA ILE A 155 4.41 -29.48 19.94
C ILE A 155 4.48 -29.55 21.47
N THR A 156 5.69 -29.38 22.03
CA THR A 156 5.89 -29.41 23.49
C THR A 156 5.08 -28.32 24.20
N LYS A 157 5.07 -27.10 23.64
CA LYS A 157 4.30 -25.99 24.24
C LYS A 157 2.80 -26.19 24.13
N LEU A 158 2.30 -26.74 23.02
CA LEU A 158 0.89 -27.11 22.91
C LEU A 158 0.51 -28.12 23.99
N ALA A 159 1.35 -29.14 24.25
CA ALA A 159 1.12 -30.11 25.33
C ALA A 159 1.15 -29.46 26.72
N GLU A 160 2.12 -28.57 27.00
CA GLU A 160 2.17 -27.81 28.26
C GLU A 160 0.91 -26.98 28.51
N PHE A 161 0.31 -26.43 27.45
CA PHE A 161 -0.98 -25.72 27.50
C PHE A 161 -2.21 -26.64 27.49
N LYS A 162 -2.03 -27.94 27.74
CA LYS A 162 -3.11 -28.95 27.80
C LYS A 162 -3.86 -29.13 26.48
N ILE A 163 -3.22 -28.87 25.35
CA ILE A 163 -3.72 -29.26 24.04
C ILE A 163 -3.30 -30.72 23.78
N THR A 164 -3.94 -31.61 24.53
CA THR A 164 -3.72 -33.05 24.46
C THR A 164 -5.08 -33.76 24.46
N GLY A 165 -5.20 -34.81 23.65
CA GLY A 165 -6.39 -35.65 23.57
C GLY A 165 -6.49 -36.66 24.67
N PRO A 166 -7.57 -37.50 24.69
CA PRO A 166 -7.67 -38.67 25.51
C PRO A 166 -6.42 -39.54 25.32
N GLU A 167 -5.97 -40.23 26.37
CA GLU A 167 -4.83 -41.13 26.35
C GLU A 167 -3.46 -40.43 26.05
N ASN A 168 -3.33 -39.11 26.35
CA ASN A 168 -2.14 -38.31 26.08
C ASN A 168 -1.74 -38.22 24.58
N GLU A 169 -2.75 -38.25 23.68
CA GLU A 169 -2.50 -37.91 22.28
C GLU A 169 -1.99 -36.47 22.14
N TYR A 170 -0.88 -36.28 21.45
CA TYR A 170 -0.28 -34.95 21.19
C TYR A 170 -0.67 -34.41 19.83
N ALA A 171 -0.62 -33.11 19.68
CA ALA A 171 -0.72 -32.47 18.38
C ALA A 171 0.46 -32.89 17.46
N VAL A 172 0.19 -33.14 16.20
CA VAL A 172 1.19 -33.60 15.21
C VAL A 172 1.35 -32.59 14.11
N VAL A 173 2.59 -32.17 13.84
CA VAL A 173 2.90 -31.35 12.66
C VAL A 173 2.98 -32.28 11.44
N LYS A 174 2.01 -32.18 10.54
CA LYS A 174 1.96 -32.97 9.30
C LYS A 174 2.86 -32.42 8.22
N GLU A 175 2.91 -31.08 8.09
CA GLU A 175 3.67 -30.41 7.06
C GLU A 175 4.28 -29.12 7.60
N THR A 176 5.48 -28.78 7.14
CA THR A 176 6.14 -27.52 7.44
C THR A 176 6.45 -26.82 6.12
N MET A 177 5.87 -25.63 5.92
CA MET A 177 6.08 -24.80 4.74
C MET A 177 6.80 -23.52 5.14
N ARG A 178 8.01 -23.32 4.61
CA ARG A 178 8.76 -22.08 4.79
C ARG A 178 8.50 -21.15 3.62
N GLY A 179 7.88 -20.02 3.91
CA GLY A 179 7.76 -18.90 2.97
C GLY A 179 8.84 -17.85 3.19
N PRO A 180 8.84 -16.77 2.40
CA PRO A 180 9.85 -15.71 2.49
C PRO A 180 9.81 -14.94 3.82
N VAL A 181 8.64 -14.78 4.41
CA VAL A 181 8.42 -13.95 5.61
C VAL A 181 8.01 -14.77 6.82
N VAL A 182 7.21 -15.81 6.61
CA VAL A 182 6.64 -16.65 7.68
C VAL A 182 6.82 -18.12 7.34
N THR A 183 6.94 -18.95 8.39
CA THR A 183 6.88 -20.41 8.28
C THR A 183 5.54 -20.87 8.82
N ARG A 184 4.80 -21.67 8.05
CA ARG A 184 3.56 -22.33 8.46
C ARG A 184 3.84 -23.77 8.88
N PHE A 185 3.41 -24.10 10.08
CA PHE A 185 3.31 -25.47 10.57
C PHE A 185 1.86 -25.92 10.48
N GLU A 186 1.60 -26.96 9.68
CA GLU A 186 0.29 -27.56 9.60
C GLU A 186 0.16 -28.61 10.69
N VAL A 187 -0.73 -28.32 11.63
CA VAL A 187 -0.88 -29.08 12.86
C VAL A 187 -2.23 -29.80 12.87
N GLU A 188 -2.17 -31.12 12.97
CA GLU A 188 -3.34 -31.94 13.30
C GLU A 188 -3.56 -31.91 14.81
N LEU A 189 -4.76 -31.54 15.21
CA LEU A 189 -5.13 -31.48 16.63
C LEU A 189 -5.58 -32.87 17.12
N PRO A 190 -5.31 -33.20 18.38
CA PRO A 190 -5.83 -34.41 18.99
C PRO A 190 -7.34 -34.43 19.02
N LYS A 191 -7.92 -35.64 19.07
CA LYS A 191 -9.39 -35.81 19.14
C LYS A 191 -9.99 -35.08 20.36
N GLY A 192 -11.09 -34.38 20.11
CA GLY A 192 -11.81 -33.66 21.16
C GLY A 192 -11.30 -32.24 21.46
N ILE A 193 -10.19 -31.82 20.88
CA ILE A 193 -9.68 -30.46 21.01
C ILE A 193 -10.32 -29.53 19.96
N LYS A 194 -10.91 -28.40 20.46
CA LYS A 194 -11.51 -27.39 19.60
C LYS A 194 -10.45 -26.41 19.12
N VAL A 195 -10.51 -26.00 17.86
CA VAL A 195 -9.60 -24.98 17.26
C VAL A 195 -9.60 -23.68 18.08
N SER A 196 -10.75 -23.25 18.59
CA SER A 196 -10.87 -22.05 19.42
C SER A 196 -10.03 -22.09 20.70
N GLN A 197 -9.76 -23.28 21.25
CA GLN A 197 -8.88 -23.43 22.42
C GLN A 197 -7.43 -23.06 22.02
N VAL A 198 -6.98 -23.48 20.86
CA VAL A 198 -5.64 -23.13 20.35
C VAL A 198 -5.57 -21.65 19.99
N SER A 199 -6.59 -21.12 19.31
CA SER A 199 -6.65 -19.71 18.91
C SER A 199 -6.62 -18.74 20.10
N SER A 200 -7.22 -19.14 21.23
CA SER A 200 -7.17 -18.34 22.47
C SER A 200 -5.76 -18.25 23.08
N LEU A 201 -4.89 -19.22 22.80
CA LEU A 201 -3.51 -19.28 23.32
C LEU A 201 -2.50 -18.51 22.46
N ASN A 202 -2.93 -17.83 21.40
CA ASN A 202 -2.03 -17.17 20.44
C ASN A 202 -0.92 -16.34 21.10
N LYS A 203 -1.26 -15.47 22.07
CA LYS A 203 -0.29 -14.61 22.78
C LYS A 203 0.64 -15.40 23.69
N ASP A 204 0.13 -16.41 24.36
CA ASP A 204 0.90 -17.23 25.28
C ASP A 204 1.85 -18.16 24.55
N LEU A 205 1.42 -18.73 23.42
CA LEU A 205 2.29 -19.47 22.51
C LEU A 205 3.39 -18.60 21.94
N ALA A 206 3.08 -17.40 21.46
CA ALA A 206 4.09 -16.47 20.95
C ALA A 206 5.16 -16.16 22.02
N ARG A 207 4.72 -15.86 23.24
CA ARG A 207 5.63 -15.61 24.36
C ARG A 207 6.48 -16.85 24.71
N SER A 208 5.87 -18.02 24.78
CA SER A 208 6.56 -19.26 25.16
C SER A 208 7.55 -19.76 24.12
N LEU A 209 7.34 -19.42 22.84
CA LEU A 209 8.23 -19.70 21.72
C LEU A 209 9.29 -18.60 21.49
N GLY A 210 9.28 -17.54 22.29
CA GLY A 210 10.22 -16.42 22.15
C GLY A 210 10.06 -15.62 20.86
N VAL A 211 8.85 -15.62 20.24
CA VAL A 211 8.54 -14.89 19.01
C VAL A 211 7.66 -13.68 19.29
N GLY A 212 7.81 -12.60 18.52
CA GLY A 212 7.06 -11.37 18.76
C GLY A 212 5.56 -11.49 18.55
N SER A 213 5.14 -12.37 17.63
CA SER A 213 3.75 -12.71 17.37
C SER A 213 3.68 -14.03 16.58
N LEU A 214 2.55 -14.71 16.62
CA LEU A 214 2.22 -15.79 15.71
C LEU A 214 0.77 -15.64 15.26
N ARG A 215 0.41 -16.32 14.19
CA ARG A 215 -0.96 -16.33 13.67
C ARG A 215 -1.45 -17.76 13.58
N ILE A 216 -2.68 -17.99 14.01
CA ILE A 216 -3.35 -19.28 13.87
C ILE A 216 -4.39 -19.16 12.76
N VAL A 217 -4.22 -19.99 11.72
CA VAL A 217 -5.16 -20.16 10.61
C VAL A 217 -6.05 -21.33 10.97
N GLU A 218 -7.26 -21.03 11.38
CA GLU A 218 -8.19 -22.03 11.94
C GLU A 218 -8.68 -23.04 10.93
N VAL A 219 -8.77 -22.64 9.65
CA VAL A 219 -9.24 -23.49 8.54
C VAL A 219 -8.30 -23.39 7.36
N ILE A 220 -7.75 -24.52 6.95
CA ILE A 220 -7.03 -24.67 5.69
C ILE A 220 -7.95 -25.41 4.74
N GLN A 221 -8.27 -24.81 3.61
CA GLN A 221 -9.21 -25.37 2.66
C GLN A 221 -8.77 -26.74 2.16
N GLY A 222 -9.63 -27.73 2.30
CA GLY A 222 -9.35 -29.12 1.88
C GLY A 222 -8.47 -29.92 2.83
N ARG A 223 -8.17 -29.42 4.04
CA ARG A 223 -7.36 -30.12 5.06
C ARG A 223 -8.06 -30.12 6.43
N GLU A 224 -7.80 -31.15 7.22
CA GLU A 224 -8.30 -31.27 8.61
C GLU A 224 -7.33 -30.65 9.63
N THR A 225 -6.27 -30.01 9.16
CA THR A 225 -5.24 -29.39 9.97
C THR A 225 -5.47 -27.90 10.16
N ILE A 226 -4.95 -27.33 11.24
CA ILE A 226 -4.82 -25.88 11.42
C ILE A 226 -3.42 -25.44 10.98
N GLY A 227 -3.30 -24.16 10.58
CA GLY A 227 -2.00 -23.54 10.29
C GLY A 227 -1.52 -22.70 11.46
N ILE A 228 -0.28 -22.92 11.92
CA ILE A 228 0.38 -22.02 12.87
C ILE A 228 1.51 -21.33 12.13
N GLU A 229 1.35 -20.03 11.87
CA GLU A 229 2.29 -19.20 11.14
C GLU A 229 3.19 -18.44 12.11
N ILE A 230 4.49 -18.67 11.99
CA ILE A 230 5.53 -18.06 12.83
C ILE A 230 6.43 -17.23 11.93
N PRO A 231 6.68 -15.92 12.27
CA PRO A 231 7.58 -15.07 11.50
C PRO A 231 9.00 -15.65 11.46
N ASN A 232 9.60 -15.63 10.28
CA ASN A 232 11.00 -16.04 10.11
C ASN A 232 11.94 -15.09 10.86
N ALA A 233 13.04 -15.61 11.39
CA ALA A 233 14.08 -14.77 12.00
C ALA A 233 14.79 -13.94 10.93
N ASP A 234 15.10 -14.57 9.80
CA ASP A 234 15.63 -13.94 8.60
C ASP A 234 14.52 -13.90 7.56
N ARG A 235 13.91 -12.70 7.43
CA ARG A 235 12.86 -12.44 6.45
C ARG A 235 13.51 -12.09 5.12
N GLU A 236 12.94 -12.59 4.04
CA GLU A 236 13.30 -12.18 2.69
C GLU A 236 12.41 -11.03 2.26
N ASP A 237 13.01 -10.03 1.62
CA ASP A 237 12.25 -8.94 1.00
C ASP A 237 11.56 -9.47 -0.26
N VAL A 238 10.26 -9.16 -0.37
CA VAL A 238 9.47 -9.44 -1.56
C VAL A 238 9.50 -8.21 -2.44
N LEU A 239 10.22 -8.29 -3.56
CA LEU A 239 10.37 -7.17 -4.47
C LEU A 239 9.18 -7.07 -5.41
N LEU A 240 8.69 -5.84 -5.64
CA LEU A 240 7.62 -5.56 -6.59
C LEU A 240 7.99 -6.05 -8.01
N GLY A 241 9.26 -5.88 -8.40
CA GLY A 241 9.78 -6.34 -9.68
C GLY A 241 9.56 -7.82 -9.94
N GLU A 242 9.70 -8.69 -8.91
CA GLU A 242 9.46 -10.13 -9.05
C GLU A 242 7.99 -10.45 -9.35
N VAL A 243 7.06 -9.67 -8.78
CA VAL A 243 5.62 -9.89 -8.99
C VAL A 243 5.20 -9.37 -10.36
N ILE A 244 5.64 -8.16 -10.74
CA ILE A 244 5.34 -7.56 -12.05
C ILE A 244 5.98 -8.34 -13.21
N ALA A 245 7.19 -8.85 -13.02
CA ALA A 245 7.89 -9.68 -14.01
C ALA A 245 7.29 -11.09 -14.17
N SER A 246 6.35 -11.48 -13.29
CA SER A 246 5.78 -12.82 -13.32
C SER A 246 4.86 -13.04 -14.53
N LYS A 247 4.85 -14.28 -15.02
CA LYS A 247 3.94 -14.70 -16.09
C LYS A 247 2.46 -14.46 -15.74
N VAL A 248 2.09 -14.64 -14.48
CA VAL A 248 0.71 -14.45 -14.01
C VAL A 248 0.28 -12.98 -14.13
N PHE A 249 1.18 -12.02 -13.83
CA PHE A 249 0.91 -10.60 -14.01
C PHE A 249 0.80 -10.23 -15.49
N GLU A 250 1.69 -10.75 -16.34
CA GLU A 250 1.64 -10.51 -17.79
C GLU A 250 0.34 -11.00 -18.42
N GLU A 251 -0.12 -12.21 -18.05
CA GLU A 251 -1.32 -12.86 -18.60
C GLU A 251 -2.64 -12.29 -18.04
N SER A 252 -2.59 -11.51 -16.95
CA SER A 252 -3.79 -10.86 -16.41
C SER A 252 -4.37 -9.88 -17.41
N LYS A 253 -5.70 -9.91 -17.59
CA LYS A 253 -6.40 -9.13 -18.64
C LYS A 253 -6.80 -7.74 -18.19
N SER A 254 -6.96 -7.52 -16.90
CA SER A 254 -7.43 -6.24 -16.36
C SER A 254 -6.30 -5.20 -16.38
N PRO A 255 -6.55 -3.99 -16.93
CA PRO A 255 -5.57 -2.90 -16.88
C PRO A 255 -5.36 -2.33 -15.46
N ILE A 256 -6.22 -2.66 -14.50
CA ILE A 256 -6.12 -2.27 -13.10
C ILE A 256 -5.85 -3.48 -12.18
N THR A 257 -5.05 -4.44 -12.69
CA THR A 257 -4.52 -5.55 -11.89
C THR A 257 -3.51 -5.02 -10.87
N LEU A 258 -3.71 -5.38 -9.60
CA LEU A 258 -2.88 -4.98 -8.46
C LEU A 258 -1.94 -6.12 -8.08
N ALA A 259 -0.65 -5.82 -7.91
CA ALA A 259 0.34 -6.73 -7.36
C ALA A 259 0.37 -6.59 -5.83
N TYR A 260 -0.12 -7.59 -5.11
CA TYR A 260 -0.15 -7.59 -3.64
C TYR A 260 1.16 -8.08 -3.02
N GLY A 261 1.89 -8.95 -3.71
CA GLY A 261 3.10 -9.58 -3.20
C GLY A 261 3.15 -11.06 -3.51
N LYS A 262 3.63 -11.85 -2.56
CA LYS A 262 3.72 -13.32 -2.65
C LYS A 262 3.01 -13.97 -1.46
N ASP A 263 2.42 -15.13 -1.72
CA ASP A 263 1.89 -15.99 -0.64
C ASP A 263 3.01 -16.68 0.13
N ILE A 264 2.64 -17.53 1.07
CA ILE A 264 3.59 -18.32 1.87
C ILE A 264 4.37 -19.36 1.04
N GLU A 265 3.86 -19.70 -0.15
CA GLU A 265 4.54 -20.60 -1.09
C GLU A 265 5.44 -19.84 -2.06
N GLY A 266 5.55 -18.52 -1.93
CA GLY A 266 6.32 -17.67 -2.84
C GLY A 266 5.64 -17.38 -4.18
N LYS A 267 4.37 -17.78 -4.36
CA LYS A 267 3.60 -17.50 -5.57
C LYS A 267 3.12 -16.06 -5.60
N PRO A 268 3.18 -15.35 -6.74
CA PRO A 268 2.61 -14.02 -6.89
C PRO A 268 1.11 -13.99 -6.60
N ILE A 269 0.69 -13.05 -5.77
CA ILE A 269 -0.72 -12.76 -5.48
C ILE A 269 -1.10 -11.47 -6.19
N LEU A 270 -2.11 -11.60 -7.03
CA LEU A 270 -2.68 -10.51 -7.83
C LEU A 270 -4.16 -10.40 -7.55
N GLU A 271 -4.66 -9.19 -7.59
CA GLU A 271 -6.10 -8.91 -7.49
C GLU A 271 -6.52 -7.93 -8.58
N ASP A 272 -7.70 -8.14 -9.13
CA ASP A 272 -8.30 -7.20 -10.08
C ASP A 272 -9.16 -6.19 -9.32
N LEU A 273 -8.75 -4.91 -9.34
CA LEU A 273 -9.52 -3.84 -8.70
C LEU A 273 -10.94 -3.71 -9.26
N ALA A 274 -11.17 -4.06 -10.53
CA ALA A 274 -12.53 -4.07 -11.10
C ALA A 274 -13.43 -5.12 -10.47
N SER A 275 -12.87 -6.22 -9.97
CA SER A 275 -13.63 -7.26 -9.28
C SER A 275 -13.97 -6.89 -7.84
N LEU A 276 -13.12 -6.14 -7.15
CA LEU A 276 -13.27 -5.76 -5.72
C LEU A 276 -14.45 -4.84 -5.42
N PRO A 277 -14.96 -3.87 -6.08
CA PRO A 277 -14.48 -2.86 -7.05
C PRO A 277 -13.72 -1.68 -6.40
N HIS A 278 -13.71 -1.59 -5.10
CA HIS A 278 -13.02 -0.59 -4.29
C HIS A 278 -12.23 -1.29 -3.20
N LEU A 279 -11.16 -0.67 -2.75
CA LEU A 279 -10.28 -1.23 -1.74
C LEU A 279 -10.02 -0.22 -0.63
N LEU A 280 -10.17 -0.65 0.61
CA LEU A 280 -9.79 0.10 1.81
C LEU A 280 -8.55 -0.53 2.43
N ILE A 281 -7.52 0.30 2.61
CA ILE A 281 -6.23 -0.10 3.18
C ILE A 281 -6.06 0.61 4.52
N ALA A 282 -6.00 -0.13 5.60
CA ALA A 282 -5.79 0.43 6.93
C ALA A 282 -4.51 -0.09 7.55
N GLY A 283 -3.73 0.80 8.16
CA GLY A 283 -2.49 0.42 8.83
C GLY A 283 -1.85 1.59 9.56
N THR A 284 -1.28 1.32 10.73
CA THR A 284 -0.54 2.32 11.51
C THR A 284 0.78 2.68 10.82
N THR A 285 1.41 3.77 11.26
CA THR A 285 2.76 4.15 10.77
C THR A 285 3.73 2.98 10.91
N GLY A 286 4.46 2.68 9.83
CA GLY A 286 5.41 1.56 9.78
C GLY A 286 4.78 0.18 9.52
N SER A 287 3.46 0.10 9.24
CA SER A 287 2.79 -1.16 8.88
C SER A 287 2.94 -1.55 7.40
N GLY A 288 3.47 -0.65 6.57
CA GLY A 288 3.59 -0.85 5.13
C GLY A 288 2.44 -0.28 4.30
N LYS A 289 1.51 0.50 4.88
CA LYS A 289 0.37 1.12 4.19
C LYS A 289 0.79 1.88 2.92
N SER A 290 1.75 2.79 3.06
CA SER A 290 2.24 3.60 1.94
C SER A 290 2.95 2.74 0.89
N VAL A 291 3.75 1.76 1.32
CA VAL A 291 4.39 0.81 0.41
C VAL A 291 3.35 0.02 -0.39
N ALA A 292 2.29 -0.46 0.27
CA ALA A 292 1.20 -1.19 -0.39
C ALA A 292 0.46 -0.30 -1.41
N LEU A 293 0.10 0.94 -1.03
CA LEU A 293 -0.57 1.88 -1.94
C LEU A 293 0.30 2.19 -3.16
N ASN A 294 1.59 2.48 -2.94
CA ASN A 294 2.55 2.73 -4.03
C ASN A 294 2.73 1.49 -4.91
N SER A 295 2.84 0.29 -4.34
CA SER A 295 2.92 -0.96 -5.12
C SER A 295 1.71 -1.18 -6.01
N MET A 296 0.52 -0.84 -5.54
CA MET A 296 -0.73 -0.94 -6.31
C MET A 296 -0.77 0.10 -7.45
N LEU A 297 -0.39 1.35 -7.19
CA LEU A 297 -0.30 2.39 -8.23
C LEU A 297 0.74 2.03 -9.29
N MET A 298 1.94 1.59 -8.86
CA MET A 298 2.97 1.12 -9.77
C MET A 298 2.50 -0.08 -10.60
N SER A 299 1.73 -1.01 -10.03
CA SER A 299 1.15 -2.12 -10.78
C SER A 299 0.29 -1.65 -11.94
N ILE A 300 -0.54 -0.62 -11.71
CA ILE A 300 -1.39 -0.01 -12.75
C ILE A 300 -0.53 0.65 -13.83
N LEU A 301 0.49 1.42 -13.44
CA LEU A 301 1.39 2.10 -14.38
C LEU A 301 2.20 1.14 -15.25
N TYR A 302 2.55 -0.05 -14.74
CA TYR A 302 3.22 -1.09 -15.50
C TYR A 302 2.29 -1.96 -16.35
N LYS A 303 0.96 -1.79 -16.17
CA LYS A 303 -0.06 -2.62 -16.85
C LYS A 303 -0.86 -1.86 -17.90
N ALA A 304 -1.07 -0.57 -17.70
CA ALA A 304 -2.01 0.25 -18.47
C ALA A 304 -1.38 1.51 -19.02
N THR A 305 -1.80 1.90 -20.22
CA THR A 305 -1.46 3.19 -20.84
C THR A 305 -2.36 4.31 -20.30
N PRO A 306 -1.98 5.61 -20.51
CA PRO A 306 -2.84 6.74 -20.15
C PRO A 306 -4.21 6.78 -20.87
N GLN A 307 -4.35 6.03 -21.96
CA GLN A 307 -5.62 5.86 -22.68
C GLN A 307 -6.53 4.81 -22.01
N ASP A 308 -5.92 3.82 -21.34
CA ASP A 308 -6.66 2.75 -20.67
C ASP A 308 -7.14 3.16 -19.28
N VAL A 309 -6.26 3.86 -18.53
CA VAL A 309 -6.49 4.23 -17.13
C VAL A 309 -6.08 5.66 -16.85
N LYS A 310 -6.96 6.39 -16.18
CA LYS A 310 -6.70 7.71 -15.63
C LYS A 310 -6.71 7.68 -14.10
N LEU A 311 -5.88 8.54 -13.50
CA LEU A 311 -5.70 8.62 -12.06
C LEU A 311 -6.19 9.96 -11.51
N VAL A 312 -6.80 9.91 -10.32
CA VAL A 312 -7.06 11.07 -9.46
C VAL A 312 -6.39 10.76 -8.12
N LEU A 313 -5.33 11.47 -7.80
CA LEU A 313 -4.54 11.25 -6.59
C LEU A 313 -4.81 12.35 -5.57
N ILE A 314 -5.07 11.96 -4.33
CA ILE A 314 -5.36 12.86 -3.20
C ILE A 314 -4.37 12.56 -2.08
N ASP A 315 -3.46 13.52 -1.82
CA ASP A 315 -2.41 13.43 -0.80
C ASP A 315 -2.39 14.68 0.08
N PRO A 316 -3.18 14.69 1.15
CA PRO A 316 -3.26 15.84 2.05
C PRO A 316 -1.92 16.22 2.71
N LYS A 317 -1.01 15.28 2.78
CA LYS A 317 0.27 15.45 3.48
C LYS A 317 1.43 15.79 2.56
N MET A 318 1.25 15.73 1.25
CA MET A 318 2.28 15.97 0.23
C MET A 318 3.52 15.06 0.41
N LEU A 319 3.34 13.81 0.85
CA LEU A 319 4.45 12.96 1.25
C LEU A 319 4.60 11.68 0.42
N GLU A 320 3.47 11.10 0.01
CA GLU A 320 3.46 9.75 -0.54
C GLU A 320 3.15 9.73 -2.04
N LEU A 321 2.25 10.61 -2.50
CA LEU A 321 1.77 10.62 -3.89
C LEU A 321 2.33 11.77 -4.74
N SER A 322 3.02 12.73 -4.15
CA SER A 322 3.64 13.85 -4.87
C SER A 322 4.68 13.42 -5.91
N VAL A 323 5.27 12.23 -5.74
CA VAL A 323 6.22 11.65 -6.71
C VAL A 323 5.57 11.29 -8.06
N TYR A 324 4.25 11.26 -8.12
CA TYR A 324 3.46 10.96 -9.33
C TYR A 324 3.05 12.23 -10.09
N GLU A 325 3.49 13.42 -9.67
CA GLU A 325 3.21 14.67 -10.39
C GLU A 325 3.67 14.56 -11.85
N ASP A 326 3.00 15.25 -12.74
CA ASP A 326 3.29 15.27 -14.19
C ASP A 326 3.11 13.96 -14.95
N LEU A 327 2.61 12.89 -14.32
CA LEU A 327 2.31 11.66 -15.06
C LEU A 327 1.16 11.86 -16.05
N PRO A 328 1.26 11.35 -17.29
CA PRO A 328 0.21 11.48 -18.31
C PRO A 328 -1.09 10.73 -17.96
N HIS A 329 -1.05 9.87 -16.94
CA HIS A 329 -2.23 9.21 -16.39
C HIS A 329 -3.10 10.13 -15.53
N LEU A 330 -2.56 11.22 -15.00
CA LEU A 330 -3.31 12.13 -14.13
C LEU A 330 -4.40 12.87 -14.89
N LEU A 331 -5.59 12.97 -14.28
CA LEU A 331 -6.69 13.84 -14.75
C LEU A 331 -6.52 15.28 -14.26
N THR A 332 -5.86 15.47 -13.14
CA THR A 332 -5.55 16.74 -12.50
C THR A 332 -4.24 16.59 -11.75
N PRO A 333 -3.50 17.66 -11.48
CA PRO A 333 -2.38 17.61 -10.54
C PRO A 333 -2.77 16.90 -9.24
N VAL A 334 -1.77 16.37 -8.51
CA VAL A 334 -2.04 15.70 -7.23
C VAL A 334 -2.74 16.67 -6.28
N ILE A 335 -3.91 16.30 -5.81
CA ILE A 335 -4.77 17.16 -4.98
C ILE A 335 -4.26 17.11 -3.55
N THR A 336 -3.85 18.25 -3.02
CA THR A 336 -3.29 18.41 -1.68
C THR A 336 -4.21 19.18 -0.73
N ASP A 337 -5.09 20.02 -1.27
CA ASP A 337 -6.09 20.75 -0.51
C ASP A 337 -7.37 19.93 -0.31
N MET A 338 -7.91 19.93 0.92
CA MET A 338 -9.10 19.15 1.27
C MET A 338 -10.37 19.63 0.58
N SER A 339 -10.48 20.92 0.32
CA SER A 339 -11.64 21.52 -0.37
C SER A 339 -11.62 21.12 -1.84
N GLU A 340 -10.45 21.16 -2.45
CA GLU A 340 -10.23 20.69 -3.83
C GLU A 340 -10.47 19.18 -3.94
N ALA A 341 -10.07 18.40 -2.93
CA ALA A 341 -10.35 16.95 -2.89
C ALA A 341 -11.87 16.67 -2.93
N ALA A 342 -12.67 17.43 -2.19
CA ALA A 342 -14.12 17.33 -2.26
C ALA A 342 -14.69 17.73 -3.63
N HIS A 343 -14.07 18.71 -4.30
CA HIS A 343 -14.44 19.09 -5.68
C HIS A 343 -14.06 17.99 -6.67
N GLY A 344 -12.87 17.40 -6.55
CA GLY A 344 -12.42 16.26 -7.36
C GLY A 344 -13.34 15.03 -7.23
N LEU A 345 -13.71 14.67 -5.99
CA LEU A 345 -14.66 13.58 -5.75
C LEU A 345 -16.06 13.90 -6.33
N ARG A 346 -16.51 15.14 -6.23
CA ARG A 346 -17.77 15.56 -6.84
C ARG A 346 -17.71 15.46 -8.36
N TRP A 347 -16.59 15.87 -8.96
CA TRP A 347 -16.37 15.69 -10.38
C TRP A 347 -16.45 14.22 -10.78
N CYS A 348 -15.83 13.32 -10.03
CA CYS A 348 -15.92 11.87 -10.27
C CYS A 348 -17.36 11.35 -10.20
N VAL A 349 -18.18 11.85 -9.26
CA VAL A 349 -19.62 11.52 -9.20
C VAL A 349 -20.36 12.02 -10.43
N ASN A 350 -20.10 13.25 -10.88
CA ASN A 350 -20.74 13.81 -12.09
C ASN A 350 -20.32 13.05 -13.36
N GLU A 351 -19.04 12.68 -13.46
CA GLU A 351 -18.53 11.85 -14.57
C GLU A 351 -19.15 10.45 -14.57
N MET A 352 -19.29 9.84 -13.38
CA MET A 352 -20.03 8.59 -13.22
C MET A 352 -21.46 8.70 -13.80
N GLU A 353 -22.17 9.77 -13.45
CA GLU A 353 -23.54 10.00 -13.95
C GLU A 353 -23.59 10.28 -15.45
N ARG A 354 -22.61 11.03 -15.96
CA ARG A 354 -22.48 11.25 -17.41
C ARG A 354 -22.28 9.93 -18.12
N ARG A 355 -21.39 9.07 -17.64
CA ARG A 355 -21.16 7.73 -18.20
C ARG A 355 -22.42 6.87 -18.16
N TYR A 356 -23.19 6.91 -17.09
CA TYR A 356 -24.48 6.21 -17.03
C TYR A 356 -25.46 6.68 -18.09
N LYS A 357 -25.55 7.99 -18.33
CA LYS A 357 -26.40 8.53 -19.40
C LYS A 357 -25.96 8.06 -20.80
N LEU A 358 -24.66 8.06 -21.07
CA LEU A 358 -24.08 7.54 -22.31
C LEU A 358 -24.35 6.04 -22.48
N MET A 359 -24.13 5.24 -21.43
CA MET A 359 -24.40 3.80 -21.45
C MET A 359 -25.90 3.52 -21.69
N ALA A 360 -26.78 4.28 -21.06
CA ALA A 360 -28.24 4.16 -21.27
C ALA A 360 -28.63 4.51 -22.71
N ALA A 361 -28.08 5.59 -23.27
CA ALA A 361 -28.36 6.00 -24.67
C ALA A 361 -27.89 4.94 -25.68
N LEU A 362 -26.78 4.26 -25.40
CA LEU A 362 -26.25 3.17 -26.21
C LEU A 362 -26.84 1.78 -25.86
N SER A 363 -27.74 1.70 -24.88
CA SER A 363 -28.35 0.43 -24.40
C SER A 363 -27.30 -0.60 -23.97
N VAL A 364 -26.25 -0.17 -23.27
CA VAL A 364 -25.21 -1.02 -22.70
C VAL A 364 -25.22 -0.94 -21.18
N ARG A 365 -24.70 -1.99 -20.48
CA ARG A 365 -24.82 -2.13 -19.02
C ARG A 365 -23.57 -1.70 -18.25
N ASN A 366 -22.43 -1.58 -18.90
CA ASN A 366 -21.15 -1.25 -18.28
C ASN A 366 -20.19 -0.59 -19.28
N LEU A 367 -19.09 -0.04 -18.76
CA LEU A 367 -18.08 0.67 -19.55
C LEU A 367 -17.45 -0.22 -20.64
N ASN A 368 -17.18 -1.49 -20.35
CA ASN A 368 -16.61 -2.40 -21.34
C ASN A 368 -17.56 -2.58 -22.54
N GLY A 369 -18.86 -2.76 -22.30
CA GLY A 369 -19.87 -2.81 -23.35
C GLY A 369 -19.94 -1.52 -24.15
N PHE A 370 -19.81 -0.36 -23.48
CA PHE A 370 -19.74 0.95 -24.16
C PHE A 370 -18.52 1.04 -25.07
N ASN A 371 -17.32 0.78 -24.54
CA ASN A 371 -16.07 0.84 -25.29
C ASN A 371 -16.07 -0.15 -26.48
N THR A 372 -16.55 -1.37 -26.26
CA THR A 372 -16.69 -2.36 -27.34
C THR A 372 -17.59 -1.84 -28.47
N LYS A 373 -18.75 -1.25 -28.15
CA LYS A 373 -19.69 -0.74 -29.13
C LYS A 373 -19.12 0.45 -29.90
N VAL A 374 -18.45 1.39 -29.20
CA VAL A 374 -17.79 2.55 -29.81
C VAL A 374 -16.66 2.12 -30.74
N SER A 375 -15.79 1.21 -30.29
CA SER A 375 -14.68 0.69 -31.07
C SER A 375 -15.13 -0.07 -32.30
N GLN A 376 -16.17 -0.90 -32.18
CA GLN A 376 -16.75 -1.61 -33.32
C GLN A 376 -17.38 -0.65 -34.36
N ALA A 377 -18.12 0.37 -33.92
CA ALA A 377 -18.70 1.37 -34.81
C ALA A 377 -17.60 2.15 -35.55
N ALA A 378 -16.52 2.54 -34.87
CA ALA A 378 -15.39 3.20 -35.51
C ALA A 378 -14.70 2.31 -36.55
N LYS A 379 -14.46 1.02 -36.24
CA LYS A 379 -13.88 0.04 -37.16
C LYS A 379 -14.75 -0.21 -38.40
N ASN A 380 -16.07 -0.14 -38.24
CA ASN A 380 -17.03 -0.32 -39.34
C ASN A 380 -17.21 0.94 -40.19
N GLY A 381 -16.48 2.04 -39.89
CA GLY A 381 -16.59 3.30 -40.62
C GLY A 381 -17.87 4.11 -40.30
N THR A 382 -18.58 3.75 -39.25
CA THR A 382 -19.82 4.43 -38.79
C THR A 382 -19.65 4.90 -37.33
N PRO A 383 -18.74 5.86 -37.06
CA PRO A 383 -18.47 6.31 -35.70
C PRO A 383 -19.74 6.91 -35.07
N LEU A 384 -19.95 6.66 -33.79
CA LEU A 384 -21.11 7.09 -33.03
C LEU A 384 -20.98 8.55 -32.63
N LYS A 385 -22.02 9.35 -32.82
CA LYS A 385 -22.12 10.74 -32.34
C LYS A 385 -22.50 10.75 -30.86
N ASP A 386 -22.08 11.78 -30.13
CA ASP A 386 -22.40 11.93 -28.70
C ASP A 386 -23.89 12.28 -28.52
N PRO A 387 -24.72 11.39 -27.96
CA PRO A 387 -26.14 11.61 -27.75
C PRO A 387 -26.44 12.63 -26.63
N LEU A 388 -25.46 13.01 -25.84
CA LEU A 388 -25.64 13.99 -24.76
C LEU A 388 -25.22 15.41 -25.16
N TRP A 389 -24.62 15.56 -26.34
CA TRP A 389 -24.24 16.85 -26.87
C TRP A 389 -25.48 17.73 -27.13
N LYS A 390 -25.37 18.99 -26.74
CA LYS A 390 -26.40 20.01 -26.99
C LYS A 390 -25.72 21.23 -27.58
N PRO A 391 -26.32 21.89 -28.57
CA PRO A 391 -25.84 23.17 -29.08
C PRO A 391 -25.89 24.21 -27.96
N LYS A 392 -25.09 25.26 -28.07
CA LYS A 392 -25.23 26.43 -27.19
C LYS A 392 -26.59 27.11 -27.40
N GLU A 393 -27.08 27.77 -26.36
CA GLU A 393 -28.37 28.47 -26.44
C GLU A 393 -28.35 29.48 -27.61
N GLY A 394 -29.30 29.28 -28.58
CA GLY A 394 -29.44 30.12 -29.77
C GLY A 394 -28.69 29.66 -31.02
N GLU A 395 -27.95 28.54 -30.98
CA GLU A 395 -27.30 27.95 -32.16
C GLU A 395 -28.16 26.81 -32.74
N GLU A 396 -28.29 26.75 -34.09
CA GLU A 396 -28.93 25.63 -34.77
C GLU A 396 -28.02 24.38 -34.66
N VAL A 397 -28.66 23.19 -34.59
CA VAL A 397 -27.93 21.90 -34.54
C VAL A 397 -27.32 21.63 -35.91
N ILE A 398 -26.01 21.82 -36.02
CA ILE A 398 -25.23 21.41 -37.19
C ILE A 398 -24.73 20.00 -36.97
N GLU A 399 -25.17 19.06 -37.77
CA GLU A 399 -24.90 17.60 -37.57
C GLU A 399 -23.39 17.25 -37.64
N SER A 400 -22.59 18.05 -38.37
CA SER A 400 -21.14 17.90 -38.46
C SER A 400 -20.36 18.37 -37.21
N GLU A 401 -20.99 19.14 -36.33
CA GLU A 401 -20.36 19.67 -35.10
C GLU A 401 -20.56 18.73 -33.89
N ILE A 402 -21.41 17.71 -34.02
CA ILE A 402 -21.63 16.75 -32.95
C ILE A 402 -20.37 15.93 -32.75
N PRO A 403 -19.74 15.96 -31.56
CA PRO A 403 -18.54 15.19 -31.28
C PRO A 403 -18.76 13.69 -31.45
N LEU A 404 -17.75 13.02 -31.97
CA LEU A 404 -17.76 11.57 -32.06
C LEU A 404 -17.35 10.97 -30.69
N LEU A 405 -18.04 9.88 -30.35
CA LEU A 405 -17.69 9.12 -29.15
C LEU A 405 -16.35 8.40 -29.34
N SER A 406 -15.53 8.44 -28.31
CA SER A 406 -14.29 7.68 -28.17
C SER A 406 -14.40 6.70 -27.00
N GLU A 407 -13.50 5.74 -26.95
CA GLU A 407 -13.36 4.85 -25.80
C GLU A 407 -13.06 5.67 -24.54
N LEU A 408 -13.71 5.30 -23.43
CA LEU A 408 -13.55 5.96 -22.14
C LEU A 408 -12.58 5.17 -21.26
N PRO A 409 -11.57 5.81 -20.67
CA PRO A 409 -10.64 5.13 -19.76
C PRO A 409 -11.33 4.73 -18.45
N LEU A 410 -10.78 3.71 -17.78
CA LEU A 410 -11.05 3.49 -16.37
C LEU A 410 -10.50 4.68 -15.55
N ILE A 411 -11.12 4.98 -14.42
CA ILE A 411 -10.64 6.00 -13.50
C ILE A 411 -10.34 5.35 -12.16
N VAL A 412 -9.13 5.54 -11.65
CA VAL A 412 -8.75 5.09 -10.31
C VAL A 412 -8.49 6.30 -9.43
N ILE A 413 -9.25 6.41 -8.35
CA ILE A 413 -9.12 7.46 -7.34
C ILE A 413 -8.30 6.86 -6.19
N ALA A 414 -7.13 7.42 -5.87
CA ALA A 414 -6.33 6.99 -4.74
C ALA A 414 -6.27 8.10 -3.68
N VAL A 415 -6.54 7.74 -2.43
CA VAL A 415 -6.50 8.63 -1.27
C VAL A 415 -5.50 8.06 -0.27
N ASP A 416 -4.43 8.82 0.04
CA ASP A 416 -3.42 8.37 1.00
C ASP A 416 -3.91 8.37 2.45
N GLU A 417 -4.69 9.39 2.85
CA GLU A 417 -5.20 9.47 4.21
C GLU A 417 -6.68 9.93 4.23
N LEU A 418 -7.57 8.94 4.29
CA LEU A 418 -9.02 9.19 4.36
C LEU A 418 -9.42 9.96 5.63
N ALA A 419 -8.72 9.72 6.75
CA ALA A 419 -9.05 10.38 8.01
C ALA A 419 -8.97 11.90 7.91
N ASP A 420 -7.97 12.44 7.20
CA ASP A 420 -7.81 13.88 7.07
C ASP A 420 -8.96 14.50 6.26
N LEU A 421 -9.42 13.82 5.20
CA LEU A 421 -10.62 14.24 4.45
C LEU A 421 -11.88 14.22 5.30
N MET A 422 -12.07 13.14 6.07
CA MET A 422 -13.25 12.98 6.93
C MET A 422 -13.28 14.00 8.06
N MET A 423 -12.13 14.39 8.62
CA MET A 423 -12.02 15.35 9.70
C MET A 423 -12.25 16.80 9.24
N VAL A 424 -11.80 17.17 8.06
CA VAL A 424 -11.87 18.55 7.54
C VAL A 424 -13.19 18.81 6.82
N VAL A 425 -13.60 17.92 5.92
CA VAL A 425 -14.79 18.12 5.07
C VAL A 425 -16.01 17.33 5.60
N GLY A 426 -15.77 16.22 6.30
CA GLY A 426 -16.79 15.47 7.01
C GLY A 426 -17.86 14.83 6.12
N LYS A 427 -19.13 15.00 6.49
CA LYS A 427 -20.29 14.34 5.87
C LYS A 427 -20.39 14.50 4.35
N LYS A 428 -19.88 15.61 3.79
CA LYS A 428 -19.95 15.82 2.32
C LYS A 428 -19.09 14.80 1.58
N VAL A 429 -17.87 14.56 2.06
CA VAL A 429 -16.97 13.55 1.49
C VAL A 429 -17.50 12.15 1.73
N GLU A 430 -18.00 11.85 2.91
CA GLU A 430 -18.63 10.57 3.22
C GLU A 430 -19.72 10.21 2.21
N HIS A 431 -20.65 11.13 1.94
CA HIS A 431 -21.72 10.91 0.96
C HIS A 431 -21.19 10.73 -0.47
N LEU A 432 -20.15 11.46 -0.88
CA LEU A 432 -19.56 11.30 -2.20
C LEU A 432 -18.89 9.94 -2.37
N ILE A 433 -18.12 9.52 -1.37
CA ILE A 433 -17.45 8.21 -1.36
C ILE A 433 -18.50 7.09 -1.36
N ALA A 434 -19.53 7.17 -0.51
CA ALA A 434 -20.58 6.17 -0.47
C ALA A 434 -21.33 6.06 -1.80
N ARG A 435 -21.61 7.20 -2.46
CA ARG A 435 -22.27 7.23 -3.78
C ARG A 435 -21.41 6.59 -4.86
N LEU A 436 -20.09 6.87 -4.86
CA LEU A 436 -19.15 6.20 -5.76
C LEU A 436 -19.09 4.70 -5.46
N ALA A 437 -18.94 4.31 -4.18
CA ALA A 437 -18.84 2.91 -3.79
C ALA A 437 -20.07 2.09 -4.25
N GLN A 438 -21.27 2.66 -4.17
CA GLN A 438 -22.51 1.98 -4.57
C GLN A 438 -22.67 1.80 -6.09
N LYS A 439 -22.17 2.74 -6.88
CA LYS A 439 -22.57 2.82 -8.30
C LYS A 439 -21.40 2.90 -9.28
N ALA A 440 -20.19 3.24 -8.86
CA ALA A 440 -19.12 3.59 -9.79
C ALA A 440 -18.55 2.40 -10.58
N ARG A 441 -18.68 1.17 -10.08
CA ARG A 441 -18.15 -0.05 -10.72
C ARG A 441 -18.56 -0.17 -12.19
N ALA A 442 -19.84 -0.04 -12.51
CA ALA A 442 -20.32 -0.19 -13.88
C ALA A 442 -19.84 0.95 -14.79
N ALA A 443 -19.59 2.13 -14.23
CA ALA A 443 -19.03 3.28 -14.93
C ALA A 443 -17.50 3.24 -15.09
N GLY A 444 -16.85 2.20 -14.57
CA GLY A 444 -15.40 2.03 -14.65
C GLY A 444 -14.63 3.02 -13.77
N ILE A 445 -15.17 3.38 -12.60
CA ILE A 445 -14.51 4.24 -11.61
C ILE A 445 -14.29 3.44 -10.33
N HIS A 446 -13.06 3.40 -9.86
CA HIS A 446 -12.62 2.58 -8.76
C HIS A 446 -11.86 3.41 -7.72
N MET A 447 -11.83 2.96 -6.47
CA MET A 447 -11.18 3.69 -5.39
C MET A 447 -10.18 2.81 -4.64
N LEU A 448 -9.02 3.39 -4.34
CA LEU A 448 -8.04 2.91 -3.37
C LEU A 448 -8.02 3.92 -2.21
N LEU A 449 -8.64 3.56 -1.10
CA LEU A 449 -8.74 4.42 0.08
C LEU A 449 -7.78 3.93 1.14
N ALA A 450 -6.85 4.77 1.57
CA ALA A 450 -5.91 4.40 2.62
C ALA A 450 -6.12 5.26 3.87
N THR A 451 -5.87 4.70 5.05
CA THR A 451 -5.93 5.43 6.32
C THR A 451 -5.01 4.84 7.38
N GLN A 452 -4.41 5.72 8.18
CA GLN A 452 -3.68 5.33 9.39
C GLN A 452 -4.58 5.27 10.64
N ARG A 453 -5.83 5.74 10.52
CA ARG A 453 -6.81 5.83 11.63
C ARG A 453 -8.07 5.05 11.29
N PRO A 454 -8.08 3.72 11.48
CA PRO A 454 -9.27 2.89 11.21
C PRO A 454 -10.30 3.00 12.35
N SER A 455 -10.62 4.23 12.77
CA SER A 455 -11.65 4.50 13.78
C SER A 455 -13.05 4.54 13.14
N VAL A 456 -14.09 4.42 13.97
CA VAL A 456 -15.49 4.43 13.50
C VAL A 456 -15.87 5.77 12.85
N ASP A 457 -15.22 6.85 13.26
CA ASP A 457 -15.45 8.19 12.71
C ASP A 457 -14.88 8.36 11.29
N VAL A 458 -13.88 7.55 10.94
CA VAL A 458 -13.24 7.53 9.61
C VAL A 458 -13.84 6.46 8.74
N ILE A 459 -13.91 5.23 9.26
CA ILE A 459 -14.50 4.09 8.56
C ILE A 459 -15.90 3.91 9.12
N THR A 460 -16.81 4.78 8.68
CA THR A 460 -18.21 4.81 9.15
C THR A 460 -18.98 3.58 8.69
N GLY A 461 -20.13 3.35 9.30
CA GLY A 461 -21.06 2.28 8.88
C GLY A 461 -21.46 2.39 7.41
N LEU A 462 -21.57 3.63 6.88
CA LEU A 462 -21.92 3.89 5.49
C LEU A 462 -20.77 3.46 4.53
N ILE A 463 -19.53 3.71 4.90
CA ILE A 463 -18.36 3.27 4.12
C ILE A 463 -18.20 1.74 4.19
N LYS A 464 -18.41 1.14 5.37
CA LYS A 464 -18.30 -0.32 5.54
C LYS A 464 -19.35 -1.11 4.78
N ALA A 465 -20.54 -0.54 4.61
CA ALA A 465 -21.66 -1.22 3.96
C ALA A 465 -21.54 -1.29 2.43
N ASN A 466 -20.62 -0.56 1.87
CA ASN A 466 -20.40 -0.40 0.42
C ASN A 466 -18.98 -0.74 0.00
#